data_dff907b5a57f2096d632ae6c1b8cab66
#
_entry.id   dff907b5a57f2096d632ae6c1b8cab66
#
_cell.length_a   1.000
_cell.length_b   1.000
_cell.length_c   1.000
_cell.angle_alpha   90.00
_cell.angle_beta   90.00
_cell.angle_gamma   90.00
#
_symmetry.space_group_name_H-M   'P 1'
#
loop_
_entity.id
_entity.type
_entity.pdbx_description
1 polymer ?
#
loop_
_entity_poly.entity_id
_entity_poly.type
_entity_poly.pdbx_seq_one_letter_code
_entity_poly.pdbx_strand_id
1 'polypeptide(L)'
;GEFDQMIHNVVTKINDILADAAGVQEGQLTINGQTETYRYCTVDQGGYMRMEDGSPIQLFTKVTTDGYEKVTTDDGKEYWVMKEEKADSPESLYTIGNLQVNSALMQEPSKLGFRLADGSEDKKTADALKAAFTEESYTLNPNVQKKTTFVDYYTDLVSQVANSGYVFRSIYENQVNTVEATQSAREQVVGVSTDEELSNMIKFQNAYNASSRYINVISEMLEHIISTLGV
;
A
#
# COMPACT_ATOMS: atom_id res chain seq x y z
N GLY A 1 -5.29 0.32 -4.59
CA GLY A 1 -5.85 1.02 -3.41
C GLY A 1 -6.11 2.49 -3.70
N GLU A 2 -6.64 3.24 -2.72
CA GLU A 2 -6.94 4.68 -2.90
C GLU A 2 -5.72 5.50 -3.35
N PHE A 3 -4.55 5.15 -2.87
CA PHE A 3 -3.31 5.80 -3.28
C PHE A 3 -2.95 5.50 -4.74
N ASP A 4 -3.14 4.27 -5.22
CA ASP A 4 -2.94 3.95 -6.63
C ASP A 4 -3.95 4.69 -7.51
N GLN A 5 -5.19 4.83 -7.04
CA GLN A 5 -6.21 5.62 -7.75
C GLN A 5 -5.83 7.11 -7.84
N MET A 6 -5.28 7.66 -6.77
CA MET A 6 -4.77 9.04 -6.78
C MET A 6 -3.64 9.20 -7.82
N ILE A 7 -2.66 8.30 -7.79
CA ILE A 7 -1.54 8.29 -8.76
C ILE A 7 -2.08 8.18 -10.18
N HIS A 8 -2.93 7.19 -10.42
CA HIS A 8 -3.56 6.98 -11.73
C HIS A 8 -4.23 8.24 -12.24
N ASN A 9 -5.10 8.87 -11.44
CA ASN A 9 -5.83 10.06 -11.83
C ASN A 9 -4.91 11.24 -12.17
N VAL A 10 -3.88 11.49 -11.36
CA VAL A 10 -2.94 12.60 -11.57
C VAL A 10 -2.08 12.35 -12.80
N VAL A 11 -1.51 11.17 -12.91
CA VAL A 11 -0.62 10.77 -14.02
C VAL A 11 -1.37 10.80 -15.35
N THR A 12 -2.55 10.20 -15.40
CA THR A 12 -3.39 10.19 -16.60
C THR A 12 -3.76 11.60 -17.01
N LYS A 13 -4.19 12.45 -16.07
CA LYS A 13 -4.54 13.84 -16.37
C LYS A 13 -3.37 14.63 -16.95
N ILE A 14 -2.18 14.48 -16.39
CA ILE A 14 -0.96 15.16 -16.88
C ILE A 14 -0.59 14.64 -18.27
N ASN A 15 -0.55 13.32 -18.45
CA ASN A 15 -0.20 12.72 -19.73
C ASN A 15 -1.24 13.04 -20.81
N ASP A 16 -2.53 13.12 -20.48
CA ASP A 16 -3.59 13.52 -21.40
C ASP A 16 -3.41 14.96 -21.89
N ILE A 17 -3.06 15.89 -21.00
CA ILE A 17 -2.78 17.29 -21.38
C ILE A 17 -1.58 17.35 -22.35
N LEU A 18 -0.53 16.55 -22.10
CA LEU A 18 0.61 16.49 -23.00
C LEU A 18 0.28 15.79 -24.33
N ALA A 19 -0.57 14.76 -24.29
CA ALA A 19 -1.07 14.08 -25.47
C ALA A 19 -1.87 15.02 -26.38
N ASP A 20 -2.77 15.82 -25.81
CA ASP A 20 -3.53 16.83 -26.53
C ASP A 20 -2.60 17.87 -27.17
N ALA A 21 -1.56 18.33 -26.46
CA ALA A 21 -0.56 19.24 -26.98
C ALA A 21 0.28 18.60 -28.10
N ALA A 22 0.50 17.28 -28.04
CA ALA A 22 1.17 16.51 -29.08
C ALA A 22 0.26 16.21 -30.30
N GLY A 23 -1.00 16.65 -30.29
CA GLY A 23 -1.97 16.43 -31.37
C GLY A 23 -2.57 15.03 -31.40
N VAL A 24 -2.61 14.35 -30.24
CA VAL A 24 -3.38 13.12 -30.12
C VAL A 24 -4.87 13.45 -30.19
N GLN A 25 -5.60 12.72 -31.01
CA GLN A 25 -7.02 12.87 -31.22
C GLN A 25 -7.74 11.52 -31.12
N GLU A 26 -9.01 11.55 -30.84
CA GLU A 26 -9.87 10.38 -30.87
C GLU A 26 -10.50 10.21 -32.24
N GLY A 27 -10.49 9.01 -32.78
CA GLY A 27 -11.11 8.72 -34.07
C GLY A 27 -11.05 7.24 -34.42
N GLN A 28 -11.71 6.89 -35.53
CA GLN A 28 -11.77 5.52 -36.01
C GLN A 28 -10.55 5.21 -36.90
N LEU A 29 -9.88 4.10 -36.63
CA LEU A 29 -8.85 3.52 -37.50
C LEU A 29 -9.25 2.10 -37.89
N THR A 30 -8.90 1.70 -39.10
CA THR A 30 -9.09 0.33 -39.60
C THR A 30 -7.73 -0.35 -39.64
N ILE A 31 -7.58 -1.37 -38.81
CA ILE A 31 -6.33 -2.11 -38.62
C ILE A 31 -6.67 -3.60 -38.75
N ASN A 32 -6.02 -4.31 -39.66
CA ASN A 32 -6.26 -5.73 -39.94
C ASN A 32 -7.76 -6.04 -40.21
N GLY A 33 -8.44 -5.15 -40.93
CA GLY A 33 -9.85 -5.30 -41.27
C GLY A 33 -10.84 -5.01 -40.14
N GLN A 34 -10.37 -4.57 -38.96
CA GLN A 34 -11.21 -4.18 -37.83
C GLN A 34 -11.20 -2.66 -37.69
N THR A 35 -12.39 -2.06 -37.58
CA THR A 35 -12.54 -0.62 -37.36
C THR A 35 -12.95 -0.36 -35.94
N GLU A 36 -12.07 0.28 -35.18
CA GLU A 36 -12.28 0.62 -33.76
C GLU A 36 -11.91 2.08 -33.52
N THR A 37 -12.38 2.61 -32.41
CA THR A 37 -12.06 3.97 -31.96
C THR A 37 -10.74 3.93 -31.18
N TYR A 38 -9.78 4.74 -31.60
CA TYR A 38 -8.47 4.85 -30.97
C TYR A 38 -8.15 6.30 -30.63
N ARG A 39 -7.30 6.49 -29.64
CA ARG A 39 -6.59 7.77 -29.41
C ARG A 39 -5.25 7.68 -30.13
N TYR A 40 -5.05 8.53 -31.14
CA TYR A 40 -3.89 8.43 -32.04
C TYR A 40 -3.42 9.79 -32.56
N CYS A 41 -2.21 9.78 -33.07
CA CYS A 41 -1.67 10.89 -33.87
C CYS A 41 -0.86 10.36 -35.05
N THR A 42 -0.70 11.20 -36.08
CA THR A 42 0.14 10.84 -37.24
C THR A 42 1.62 10.84 -36.90
N VAL A 43 2.39 9.94 -37.51
CA VAL A 43 3.85 9.87 -37.33
C VAL A 43 4.55 11.10 -37.90
N ASP A 44 4.03 11.65 -39.01
CA ASP A 44 4.67 12.72 -39.79
C ASP A 44 4.46 14.15 -39.27
N GLN A 45 3.67 14.33 -38.23
CA GLN A 45 3.56 15.63 -37.59
C GLN A 45 4.82 15.90 -36.77
N GLY A 46 5.86 16.37 -37.47
CA GLY A 46 7.05 16.95 -36.86
C GLY A 46 6.62 17.97 -35.83
N GLY A 47 6.64 17.60 -34.59
CA GLY A 47 5.91 18.44 -33.77
C GLY A 47 6.42 18.61 -32.37
N TYR A 48 5.87 19.51 -31.90
CA TYR A 48 5.69 20.01 -30.60
C TYR A 48 5.21 18.89 -29.62
N MET A 49 5.85 18.76 -28.49
CA MET A 49 5.61 17.69 -27.51
C MET A 49 5.73 16.27 -28.08
N ARG A 50 6.76 16.06 -28.91
CA ARG A 50 7.07 14.77 -29.49
C ARG A 50 8.50 14.35 -29.16
N MET A 51 8.69 13.05 -29.08
CA MET A 51 10.02 12.42 -29.01
C MET A 51 10.69 12.43 -30.41
N GLU A 52 11.96 12.07 -30.47
CA GLU A 52 12.72 12.01 -31.73
C GLU A 52 12.15 11.01 -32.75
N ASP A 53 11.51 9.96 -32.28
CA ASP A 53 10.81 8.95 -33.08
C ASP A 53 9.40 9.39 -33.52
N GLY A 54 8.97 10.60 -33.13
CA GLY A 54 7.66 11.16 -33.42
C GLY A 54 6.56 10.73 -32.48
N SER A 55 6.86 9.89 -31.48
CA SER A 55 5.87 9.51 -30.47
C SER A 55 5.52 10.69 -29.54
N PRO A 56 4.28 10.77 -29.04
CA PRO A 56 3.89 11.79 -28.07
C PRO A 56 4.70 11.71 -26.77
N ILE A 57 5.11 12.86 -26.25
CA ILE A 57 5.81 12.93 -24.96
C ILE A 57 4.83 12.58 -23.84
N GLN A 58 5.28 11.70 -22.95
CA GLN A 58 4.64 11.42 -21.67
C GLN A 58 5.59 11.86 -20.55
N LEU A 59 5.09 12.56 -19.55
CA LEU A 59 5.88 12.91 -18.36
C LEU A 59 6.10 11.66 -17.49
N PHE A 60 5.07 10.86 -17.37
CA PHE A 60 5.08 9.62 -16.62
C PHE A 60 4.91 8.43 -17.58
N THR A 61 5.75 7.43 -17.43
CA THR A 61 5.70 6.18 -18.19
C THR A 61 5.49 5.01 -17.25
N LYS A 62 5.05 3.90 -17.81
CA LYS A 62 4.98 2.63 -17.09
C LYS A 62 6.35 1.94 -17.15
N VAL A 63 6.66 1.16 -16.15
CA VAL A 63 7.90 0.35 -16.13
C VAL A 63 7.78 -0.84 -17.09
N THR A 64 6.58 -1.40 -17.18
CA THR A 64 6.31 -2.67 -17.85
C THR A 64 5.90 -2.53 -19.32
N THR A 65 5.27 -1.42 -19.69
CA THR A 65 4.72 -1.24 -21.05
C THR A 65 4.89 0.18 -21.53
N ASP A 66 5.13 0.34 -22.83
CA ASP A 66 5.09 1.64 -23.49
C ASP A 66 3.67 2.18 -23.53
N GLY A 67 3.52 3.50 -23.45
CA GLY A 67 2.23 4.17 -23.51
C GLY A 67 1.65 4.30 -24.90
N TYR A 68 2.49 4.21 -25.94
CA TYR A 68 2.12 4.27 -27.35
C TYR A 68 2.69 3.11 -28.12
N GLU A 69 2.04 2.75 -29.22
CA GLU A 69 2.57 1.81 -30.22
C GLU A 69 2.40 2.38 -31.61
N LYS A 70 3.35 2.05 -32.48
CA LYS A 70 3.31 2.44 -33.89
C LYS A 70 2.51 1.41 -34.67
N VAL A 71 1.44 1.84 -35.32
CA VAL A 71 0.53 0.97 -36.05
C VAL A 71 0.41 1.46 -37.50
N THR A 72 0.31 0.52 -38.44
CA THR A 72 0.01 0.80 -39.85
C THR A 72 -1.43 0.39 -40.11
N THR A 73 -2.23 1.33 -40.61
CA THR A 73 -3.62 1.09 -41.01
C THR A 73 -3.70 0.41 -42.40
N ASP A 74 -4.86 -0.13 -42.72
CA ASP A 74 -5.08 -0.87 -43.98
C ASP A 74 -4.90 0.01 -45.24
N ASP A 75 -4.98 1.34 -45.08
CA ASP A 75 -4.68 2.31 -46.15
C ASP A 75 -3.17 2.67 -46.26
N GLY A 76 -2.33 2.01 -45.47
CA GLY A 76 -0.87 2.15 -45.52
C GLY A 76 -0.31 3.35 -44.75
N LYS A 77 -1.12 4.04 -43.94
CA LYS A 77 -0.64 5.16 -43.12
C LYS A 77 -0.18 4.67 -41.76
N GLU A 78 0.84 5.34 -41.24
CA GLU A 78 1.39 5.05 -39.93
C GLU A 78 0.88 6.05 -38.88
N TYR A 79 0.51 5.51 -37.72
CA TYR A 79 0.03 6.27 -36.57
C TYR A 79 0.69 5.81 -35.28
N TRP A 80 0.85 6.75 -34.35
CA TRP A 80 1.10 6.43 -32.96
C TRP A 80 -0.24 6.29 -32.24
N VAL A 81 -0.55 5.11 -31.75
CA VAL A 81 -1.79 4.77 -31.06
C VAL A 81 -1.52 4.65 -29.58
N MET A 82 -2.32 5.33 -28.76
CA MET A 82 -2.25 5.21 -27.32
C MET A 82 -2.74 3.82 -26.87
N LYS A 83 -1.93 3.13 -26.08
CA LYS A 83 -2.34 1.86 -25.49
C LYS A 83 -3.33 2.09 -24.38
N GLU A 84 -4.49 1.47 -24.48
CA GLU A 84 -5.52 1.55 -23.45
C GLU A 84 -5.11 0.81 -22.18
N GLU A 85 -5.52 1.35 -21.06
CA GLU A 85 -5.41 0.69 -19.77
C GLU A 85 -6.52 -0.33 -19.61
N LYS A 86 -6.16 -1.54 -19.19
CA LYS A 86 -7.10 -2.64 -18.97
C LYS A 86 -7.17 -2.97 -17.50
N ALA A 87 -8.36 -2.91 -16.92
CA ALA A 87 -8.57 -3.17 -15.49
C ALA A 87 -8.18 -4.58 -15.04
N ASP A 88 -8.18 -5.55 -15.96
CA ASP A 88 -7.79 -6.93 -15.77
C ASP A 88 -6.28 -7.18 -15.98
N SER A 89 -5.52 -6.16 -16.41
CA SER A 89 -4.08 -6.23 -16.64
C SER A 89 -3.36 -5.19 -15.76
N PRO A 90 -2.89 -5.57 -14.57
CA PRO A 90 -2.16 -4.65 -13.68
C PRO A 90 -0.94 -3.98 -14.34
N GLU A 91 -0.34 -4.65 -15.32
CA GLU A 91 0.80 -4.15 -16.08
C GLU A 91 0.44 -2.95 -16.98
N SER A 92 -0.83 -2.83 -17.35
CA SER A 92 -1.33 -1.72 -18.15
C SER A 92 -1.67 -0.47 -17.34
N LEU A 93 -1.78 -0.58 -16.02
CA LEU A 93 -2.23 0.49 -15.15
C LEU A 93 -1.07 1.30 -14.55
N TYR A 94 -1.28 2.59 -14.35
CA TYR A 94 -0.42 3.41 -13.52
C TYR A 94 -0.69 3.12 -12.04
N THR A 95 0.27 2.47 -11.41
CA THR A 95 0.28 2.17 -9.97
C THR A 95 1.61 2.60 -9.38
N ILE A 96 1.72 2.63 -8.06
CA ILE A 96 2.99 2.94 -7.37
C ILE A 96 4.15 2.03 -7.81
N GLY A 97 3.84 0.76 -8.09
CA GLY A 97 4.84 -0.23 -8.52
C GLY A 97 5.15 -0.20 -10.02
N ASN A 98 4.32 0.49 -10.82
CA ASN A 98 4.42 0.54 -12.27
C ASN A 98 4.46 1.97 -12.80
N LEU A 99 5.05 2.88 -12.05
CA LEU A 99 5.20 4.29 -12.41
C LEU A 99 6.67 4.68 -12.40
N GLN A 100 7.08 5.39 -13.44
CA GLN A 100 8.37 6.06 -13.48
C GLN A 100 8.26 7.40 -14.20
N VAL A 101 9.15 8.33 -13.87
CA VAL A 101 9.33 9.55 -14.66
C VAL A 101 10.07 9.19 -15.94
N ASN A 102 9.63 9.73 -17.06
CA ASN A 102 10.24 9.47 -18.35
C ASN A 102 11.74 9.79 -18.32
N SER A 103 12.56 8.77 -18.52
CA SER A 103 14.02 8.87 -18.45
C SER A 103 14.60 9.83 -19.49
N ALA A 104 13.99 9.94 -20.67
CA ALA A 104 14.41 10.86 -21.71
C ALA A 104 14.19 12.33 -21.30
N LEU A 105 13.12 12.62 -20.56
CA LEU A 105 12.87 13.95 -20.00
C LEU A 105 13.76 14.26 -18.79
N MET A 106 14.14 13.24 -18.03
CA MET A 106 15.14 13.43 -16.96
C MET A 106 16.51 13.79 -17.49
N GLN A 107 16.91 13.22 -18.64
CA GLN A 107 18.16 13.53 -19.31
C GLN A 107 18.11 14.88 -20.04
N GLU A 108 16.98 15.20 -20.64
CA GLU A 108 16.78 16.37 -21.49
C GLU A 108 15.44 17.08 -21.19
N PRO A 109 15.36 17.82 -20.08
CA PRO A 109 14.13 18.54 -19.67
C PRO A 109 13.64 19.55 -20.70
N SER A 110 14.54 20.02 -21.59
CA SER A 110 14.21 20.94 -22.69
C SER A 110 13.21 20.37 -23.70
N LYS A 111 13.04 19.05 -23.74
CA LYS A 111 11.99 18.40 -24.57
C LYS A 111 10.57 18.79 -24.15
N LEU A 112 10.36 19.19 -22.89
CA LEU A 112 9.13 19.82 -22.41
C LEU A 112 9.14 21.35 -22.65
N GLY A 113 9.52 21.78 -23.82
CA GLY A 113 9.83 23.18 -24.09
C GLY A 113 8.66 24.17 -24.08
N PHE A 114 7.41 23.73 -23.96
CA PHE A 114 6.18 24.55 -24.00
C PHE A 114 6.22 25.62 -25.12
N ARG A 115 6.65 25.21 -26.31
CA ARG A 115 6.70 26.04 -27.50
C ARG A 115 5.84 25.47 -28.61
N LEU A 116 5.13 26.32 -29.31
CA LEU A 116 4.39 25.94 -30.51
C LEU A 116 5.34 25.78 -31.72
N ALA A 117 4.86 25.19 -32.81
CA ALA A 117 5.63 24.98 -34.01
C ALA A 117 6.17 26.27 -34.64
N ASP A 118 5.55 27.42 -34.39
CA ASP A 118 5.98 28.76 -34.80
C ASP A 118 7.02 29.38 -33.87
N GLY A 119 7.43 28.67 -32.79
CA GLY A 119 8.39 29.14 -31.82
C GLY A 119 7.81 30.00 -30.69
N SER A 120 6.51 30.30 -30.73
CA SER A 120 5.82 31.02 -29.65
C SER A 120 5.63 30.13 -28.39
N GLU A 121 5.36 30.78 -27.26
CA GLU A 121 5.10 30.07 -26.00
C GLU A 121 3.74 29.38 -26.00
N ASP A 122 3.69 28.11 -25.62
CA ASP A 122 2.43 27.39 -25.39
C ASP A 122 1.88 27.64 -23.98
N LYS A 123 1.22 28.77 -23.84
CA LYS A 123 0.52 29.13 -22.61
C LYS A 123 -0.66 28.21 -22.31
N LYS A 124 -1.34 27.69 -23.35
CA LYS A 124 -2.51 26.82 -23.18
C LYS A 124 -2.16 25.54 -22.44
N THR A 125 -1.10 24.86 -22.84
CA THR A 125 -0.66 23.62 -22.19
C THR A 125 -0.13 23.90 -20.79
N ALA A 126 0.62 24.99 -20.58
CA ALA A 126 1.12 25.38 -19.26
C ALA A 126 -0.04 25.70 -18.30
N ASP A 127 -1.06 26.45 -18.75
CA ASP A 127 -2.24 26.77 -17.95
C ASP A 127 -3.07 25.52 -17.66
N ALA A 128 -3.21 24.59 -18.61
CA ALA A 128 -3.90 23.32 -18.42
C ALA A 128 -3.20 22.43 -17.37
N LEU A 129 -1.87 22.36 -17.40
CA LEU A 129 -1.11 21.64 -16.38
C LEU A 129 -1.26 22.28 -14.99
N LYS A 130 -1.24 23.62 -14.90
CA LYS A 130 -1.52 24.32 -13.66
C LYS A 130 -2.93 24.02 -13.15
N ALA A 131 -3.92 24.06 -14.04
CA ALA A 131 -5.31 23.77 -13.72
C ALA A 131 -5.51 22.34 -13.22
N ALA A 132 -4.76 21.37 -13.73
CA ALA A 132 -4.82 19.97 -13.28
C ALA A 132 -4.55 19.80 -11.77
N PHE A 133 -3.81 20.70 -11.14
CA PHE A 133 -3.53 20.67 -9.70
C PHE A 133 -4.50 21.50 -8.86
N THR A 134 -5.18 22.45 -9.46
CA THR A 134 -6.04 23.42 -8.75
C THR A 134 -7.52 23.23 -8.99
N GLU A 135 -7.92 22.52 -10.04
CA GLU A 135 -9.32 22.25 -10.34
C GLU A 135 -9.87 21.07 -9.52
N GLU A 136 -11.13 21.16 -9.14
CA GLU A 136 -11.85 20.07 -8.47
C GLU A 136 -12.21 18.97 -9.48
N SER A 137 -11.27 18.10 -9.77
CA SER A 137 -11.42 17.04 -10.80
C SER A 137 -11.39 15.62 -10.22
N TYR A 138 -10.96 15.46 -8.97
CA TYR A 138 -10.69 14.16 -8.36
C TYR A 138 -11.75 13.75 -7.36
N THR A 139 -12.07 12.44 -7.31
CA THR A 139 -12.94 11.83 -6.32
C THR A 139 -12.16 10.82 -5.48
N LEU A 140 -12.37 10.82 -4.16
CA LEU A 140 -11.68 9.91 -3.21
C LEU A 140 -12.01 8.43 -3.45
N ASN A 141 -13.24 8.16 -3.86
CA ASN A 141 -13.65 6.83 -4.30
C ASN A 141 -14.86 6.94 -5.25
N PRO A 142 -15.21 5.89 -6.00
CA PRO A 142 -16.33 5.91 -6.95
C PRO A 142 -17.70 6.25 -6.35
N ASN A 143 -17.86 6.07 -5.05
CA ASN A 143 -19.12 6.33 -4.35
C ASN A 143 -19.24 7.76 -3.81
N VAL A 144 -18.16 8.56 -3.88
CA VAL A 144 -18.15 9.95 -3.43
C VAL A 144 -18.35 10.86 -4.65
N GLN A 145 -19.48 11.55 -4.70
CA GLN A 145 -19.79 12.45 -5.79
C GLN A 145 -19.05 13.80 -5.69
N LYS A 146 -18.56 14.17 -4.51
CA LYS A 146 -17.84 15.42 -4.32
C LYS A 146 -16.46 15.32 -4.96
N LYS A 147 -16.22 16.19 -5.92
CA LYS A 147 -14.88 16.38 -6.51
C LYS A 147 -14.04 17.25 -5.62
N THR A 148 -12.75 16.97 -5.58
CA THR A 148 -11.74 17.70 -4.80
C THR A 148 -10.55 18.08 -5.68
N THR A 149 -9.74 19.01 -5.22
CA THR A 149 -8.43 19.28 -5.83
C THR A 149 -7.45 18.17 -5.52
N PHE A 150 -6.35 18.09 -6.24
CA PHE A 150 -5.28 17.14 -5.94
C PHE A 150 -4.71 17.33 -4.52
N VAL A 151 -4.54 18.57 -4.08
CA VAL A 151 -3.98 18.90 -2.75
C VAL A 151 -4.95 18.47 -1.65
N ASP A 152 -6.24 18.73 -1.83
CA ASP A 152 -7.26 18.33 -0.86
C ASP A 152 -7.39 16.80 -0.82
N TYR A 153 -7.36 16.13 -1.98
CA TYR A 153 -7.36 14.67 -2.05
C TYR A 153 -6.19 14.07 -1.25
N TYR A 154 -4.99 14.59 -1.46
CA TYR A 154 -3.80 14.13 -0.74
C TYR A 154 -3.93 14.36 0.77
N THR A 155 -4.42 15.54 1.17
CA THR A 155 -4.63 15.90 2.57
C THR A 155 -5.66 14.98 3.24
N ASP A 156 -6.76 14.69 2.55
CA ASP A 156 -7.80 13.79 3.03
C ASP A 156 -7.26 12.35 3.16
N LEU A 157 -6.49 11.87 2.19
CA LEU A 157 -5.85 10.56 2.24
C LEU A 157 -4.90 10.43 3.43
N VAL A 158 -4.04 11.42 3.64
CA VAL A 158 -3.12 11.46 4.79
C VAL A 158 -3.89 11.47 6.11
N SER A 159 -4.98 12.24 6.18
CA SER A 159 -5.85 12.32 7.36
C SER A 159 -6.54 10.98 7.66
N GLN A 160 -7.00 10.27 6.65
CA GLN A 160 -7.60 8.94 6.80
C GLN A 160 -6.57 7.92 7.30
N VAL A 161 -5.36 7.93 6.74
CA VAL A 161 -4.27 7.03 7.19
C VAL A 161 -3.89 7.34 8.63
N ALA A 162 -3.74 8.62 8.99
CA ALA A 162 -3.42 9.04 10.35
C ALA A 162 -4.51 8.63 11.35
N ASN A 163 -5.79 8.84 11.00
CA ASN A 163 -6.92 8.44 11.84
C ASN A 163 -7.00 6.91 12.01
N SER A 164 -6.78 6.16 10.94
CA SER A 164 -6.71 4.70 11.00
C SER A 164 -5.56 4.24 11.90
N GLY A 165 -4.40 4.86 11.79
CA GLY A 165 -3.26 4.59 12.67
C GLY A 165 -3.55 4.85 14.14
N TYR A 166 -4.25 5.95 14.44
CA TYR A 166 -4.69 6.27 15.79
C TYR A 166 -5.67 5.21 16.36
N VAL A 167 -6.65 4.80 15.55
CA VAL A 167 -7.62 3.76 15.94
C VAL A 167 -6.92 2.43 16.21
N PHE A 168 -6.03 1.99 15.32
CA PHE A 168 -5.27 0.75 15.52
C PHE A 168 -4.38 0.79 16.75
N ARG A 169 -3.73 1.94 17.01
CA ARG A 169 -2.93 2.13 18.22
C ARG A 169 -3.79 2.02 19.48
N SER A 170 -4.96 2.67 19.50
CA SER A 170 -5.89 2.59 20.63
C SER A 170 -6.38 1.15 20.88
N ILE A 171 -6.69 0.41 19.80
CA ILE A 171 -7.07 -1.01 19.92
C ILE A 171 -5.91 -1.83 20.47
N TYR A 172 -4.69 -1.61 19.99
CA TYR A 172 -3.50 -2.30 20.49
C TYR A 172 -3.29 -2.06 22.00
N GLU A 173 -3.31 -0.79 22.43
CA GLU A 173 -3.15 -0.42 23.85
C GLU A 173 -4.24 -1.05 24.73
N ASN A 174 -5.49 -1.05 24.26
CA ASN A 174 -6.60 -1.72 24.98
C ASN A 174 -6.40 -3.24 25.05
N GLN A 175 -5.90 -3.88 24.01
CA GLN A 175 -5.61 -5.31 24.03
C GLN A 175 -4.46 -5.65 24.96
N VAL A 176 -3.39 -4.85 25.00
CA VAL A 176 -2.28 -5.03 25.95
C VAL A 176 -2.81 -4.97 27.38
N ASN A 177 -3.59 -3.94 27.73
CA ASN A 177 -4.20 -3.81 29.05
C ASN A 177 -5.10 -5.02 29.41
N THR A 178 -5.86 -5.52 28.45
CA THR A 178 -6.73 -6.69 28.63
C THR A 178 -5.90 -7.96 28.88
N VAL A 179 -4.81 -8.15 28.15
CA VAL A 179 -3.89 -9.28 28.36
C VAL A 179 -3.25 -9.21 29.74
N GLU A 180 -2.75 -8.04 30.15
CA GLU A 180 -2.16 -7.84 31.48
C GLU A 180 -3.17 -8.09 32.61
N ALA A 181 -4.41 -7.58 32.48
CA ALA A 181 -5.47 -7.84 33.45
C ALA A 181 -5.81 -9.33 33.52
N THR A 182 -5.89 -10.00 32.37
CA THR A 182 -6.20 -11.44 32.30
C THR A 182 -5.06 -12.27 32.92
N GLN A 183 -3.82 -11.87 32.68
CA GLN A 183 -2.66 -12.52 33.26
C GLN A 183 -2.64 -12.36 34.80
N SER A 184 -2.88 -11.15 35.28
CA SER A 184 -3.01 -10.87 36.72
C SER A 184 -4.15 -11.66 37.38
N ALA A 185 -5.30 -11.74 36.72
CA ALA A 185 -6.41 -12.56 37.20
C ALA A 185 -6.07 -14.06 37.21
N ARG A 186 -5.35 -14.53 36.19
CA ARG A 186 -4.86 -15.92 36.19
C ARG A 186 -3.90 -16.17 37.33
N GLU A 187 -2.94 -15.27 37.59
CA GLU A 187 -1.98 -15.39 38.68
C GLU A 187 -2.66 -15.41 40.04
N GLN A 188 -3.76 -14.66 40.24
CA GLN A 188 -4.58 -14.70 41.47
C GLN A 188 -5.26 -16.07 41.70
N VAL A 189 -5.62 -16.78 40.64
CA VAL A 189 -6.31 -18.06 40.71
C VAL A 189 -5.35 -19.25 40.77
N VAL A 190 -4.27 -19.18 39.99
CA VAL A 190 -3.33 -20.31 39.78
C VAL A 190 -1.98 -20.03 40.42
N GLY A 191 -1.73 -18.78 40.80
CA GLY A 191 -0.46 -18.38 41.42
C GLY A 191 -0.32 -19.00 42.81
N VAL A 192 0.80 -19.64 43.01
CA VAL A 192 1.14 -20.24 44.32
C VAL A 192 1.78 -19.16 45.18
N SER A 193 1.18 -18.87 46.31
CA SER A 193 1.77 -17.96 47.27
C SER A 193 3.00 -18.63 47.92
N THR A 194 4.15 -18.05 47.71
CA THR A 194 5.41 -18.55 48.27
C THR A 194 5.34 -18.70 49.80
N ASP A 195 4.63 -17.78 50.47
CA ASP A 195 4.45 -17.80 51.89
C ASP A 195 3.54 -18.96 52.39
N GLU A 196 2.45 -19.24 51.60
CA GLU A 196 1.59 -20.39 51.90
C GLU A 196 2.32 -21.72 51.66
N GLU A 197 3.09 -21.85 50.58
CA GLU A 197 3.87 -23.03 50.31
C GLU A 197 4.97 -23.24 51.35
N LEU A 198 5.65 -22.17 51.76
CA LEU A 198 6.65 -22.23 52.81
C LEU A 198 6.01 -22.66 54.14
N SER A 199 4.85 -22.11 54.49
CA SER A 199 4.08 -22.50 55.69
C SER A 199 3.64 -23.96 55.62
N ASN A 200 3.18 -24.42 54.46
CA ASN A 200 2.80 -25.84 54.29
C ASN A 200 4.03 -26.75 54.32
N MET A 201 5.17 -26.35 53.76
CA MET A 201 6.41 -27.07 53.81
C MET A 201 6.90 -27.26 55.30
N ILE A 202 6.82 -26.18 56.08
CA ILE A 202 7.17 -26.24 57.51
C ILE A 202 6.22 -27.19 58.27
N LYS A 203 4.92 -27.13 58.00
CA LYS A 203 3.93 -28.05 58.62
C LYS A 203 4.23 -29.50 58.28
N PHE A 204 4.49 -29.81 57.00
CA PHE A 204 4.79 -31.15 56.57
C PHE A 204 6.16 -31.63 57.12
N GLN A 205 7.14 -30.75 57.21
CA GLN A 205 8.45 -31.09 57.84
C GLN A 205 8.27 -31.40 59.33
N ASN A 206 7.47 -30.63 60.07
CA ASN A 206 7.16 -30.91 61.47
C ASN A 206 6.40 -32.22 61.63
N ALA A 207 5.41 -32.49 60.76
CA ALA A 207 4.67 -33.74 60.76
C ALA A 207 5.56 -34.96 60.48
N TYR A 208 6.50 -34.83 59.51
CA TYR A 208 7.46 -35.86 59.23
C TYR A 208 8.38 -36.16 60.43
N ASN A 209 8.92 -35.10 61.06
CA ASN A 209 9.74 -35.22 62.25
C ASN A 209 8.99 -35.87 63.44
N ALA A 210 7.71 -35.48 63.64
CA ALA A 210 6.87 -36.10 64.70
C ALA A 210 6.58 -37.59 64.39
N SER A 211 6.28 -37.92 63.13
CA SER A 211 6.06 -39.32 62.73
C SER A 211 7.30 -40.16 62.86
N SER A 212 8.48 -39.63 62.52
CA SER A 212 9.76 -40.29 62.68
C SER A 212 10.06 -40.60 64.17
N ARG A 213 9.83 -39.62 65.03
CA ARG A 213 9.97 -39.84 66.50
C ARG A 213 8.99 -40.89 66.99
N TYR A 214 7.76 -40.87 66.53
CA TYR A 214 6.77 -41.87 66.91
C TYR A 214 7.14 -43.28 66.51
N ILE A 215 7.66 -43.44 65.28
CA ILE A 215 8.21 -44.73 64.79
C ILE A 215 9.37 -45.22 65.67
N ASN A 216 10.28 -44.32 66.01
CA ASN A 216 11.40 -44.67 66.87
C ASN A 216 10.94 -45.15 68.28
N VAL A 217 9.95 -44.44 68.87
CA VAL A 217 9.38 -44.87 70.18
C VAL A 217 8.70 -46.23 70.05
N ILE A 218 7.96 -46.49 68.98
CA ILE A 218 7.38 -47.81 68.74
C ILE A 218 8.42 -48.87 68.56
N SER A 219 9.50 -48.60 67.85
CA SER A 219 10.61 -49.52 67.64
C SER A 219 11.30 -49.85 69.00
N GLU A 220 11.54 -48.84 69.83
CA GLU A 220 12.08 -49.03 71.19
C GLU A 220 11.15 -49.86 72.08
N MET A 221 9.83 -49.59 72.02
CA MET A 221 8.87 -50.39 72.73
C MET A 221 8.86 -51.87 72.27
N LEU A 222 8.88 -52.10 70.99
CA LEU A 222 8.95 -53.44 70.41
C LEU A 222 10.25 -54.18 70.83
N GLU A 223 11.38 -53.49 70.74
CA GLU A 223 12.64 -54.02 71.17
C GLU A 223 12.64 -54.38 72.67
N HIS A 224 12.05 -53.50 73.49
CA HIS A 224 11.89 -53.78 74.92
C HIS A 224 11.00 -55.01 75.19
N ILE A 225 9.86 -55.11 74.46
CA ILE A 225 8.96 -56.27 74.57
C ILE A 225 9.69 -57.55 74.18
N ILE A 226 10.43 -57.52 73.04
CA ILE A 226 11.13 -58.68 72.56
C ILE A 226 12.23 -59.08 73.55
N SER A 227 12.96 -58.11 74.12
CA SER A 227 14.06 -58.39 75.07
C SER A 227 13.58 -58.90 76.43
N THR A 228 12.33 -58.49 76.85
CA THR A 228 11.77 -58.91 78.14
C THR A 228 10.88 -60.14 78.06
N LEU A 229 10.30 -60.48 76.94
CA LEU A 229 9.43 -61.64 76.76
C LEU A 229 10.08 -62.77 75.89
N GLY A 230 11.22 -62.52 75.32
CA GLY A 230 11.91 -63.38 74.36
C GLY A 230 13.02 -64.18 75.02
N VAL A 231 13.00 -64.44 76.28
CA VAL A 231 13.93 -65.33 76.99
C VAL A 231 13.32 -66.67 77.12
#